data_7a6d18df892ac35f95d5b34983c74b57
#
_entry.id   7a6d18df892ac35f95d5b34983c74b57
#
_cell.length_a   1.000
_cell.length_b   1.000
_cell.length_c   1.000
_cell.angle_alpha   90.00
_cell.angle_beta   90.00
_cell.angle_gamma   90.00
#
_symmetry.space_group_name_H-M   'P 1'
#
loop_
_entity.id
_entity.type
_entity.pdbx_description
1 polymer ?
#
loop_
_entity_poly.entity_id
_entity_poly.type
_entity_poly.pdbx_seq_one_letter_code
_entity_poly.pdbx_strand_id
1 'polypeptide(L)'
;MDEIIKKIKMIFKKLALLRKQLVNHNLDGYIVPKNDEFFGEYVKEGNDRLKYISGFTGSAGFSVILRKKAYLFVDGRYTIQANIESGKIFTIVEIHKKKPNFILTKFSKELKLGFDPKIFNETSLLYNFKSSKIKLVQINKNLIDVIWNNKPKINYKKFYILNSKNVGQNYKDKIKLINNFLKRKKIKNLLITAPENIAWLLNIRGYDSNFSPIPNCQAIINYQKKIFLIVDKRKINKKFINYFNNSIRIINPNTVKPYLNSLSKHETFSIDKMTCSIFYKNEIKKRFRFYETIDPIYFLKAKKNNVEINNMINSHKEDGVALTKFLYWLKSNVIKRNISELDAQSKLEQFRKKNKNYIFSSFNTIAGTGPNGAIVHYRATKKSNRIIKKKDIFLCDSGGQYKYGTTDVTRTVCFTKPEKKIKDIFTMVLKGHIGVATFNLNKNTTGNKIDKVARAPLKSKGKDYAHGTGHGVGHFLNVHEGPHSISKFNKVKFSEGMIVS
;
A
#
# COMPACT_ATOMS: atom_id res chain seq x y z
N MET A 1 17.69 25.08 -13.42
CA MET A 1 18.22 24.17 -14.48
C MET A 1 19.24 23.19 -13.91
N ASP A 2 20.18 23.66 -13.10
CA ASP A 2 21.28 22.85 -12.53
C ASP A 2 20.85 21.65 -11.67
N GLU A 3 19.83 21.80 -10.84
CA GLU A 3 19.34 20.71 -9.98
C GLU A 3 18.77 19.52 -10.78
N ILE A 4 18.07 19.81 -11.89
CA ILE A 4 17.55 18.78 -12.79
C ILE A 4 18.70 18.06 -13.49
N ILE A 5 19.68 18.81 -13.99
CA ILE A 5 20.85 18.24 -14.64
C ILE A 5 21.65 17.38 -13.66
N LYS A 6 21.85 17.85 -12.43
CA LYS A 6 22.51 17.10 -11.36
C LYS A 6 21.77 15.79 -11.04
N LYS A 7 20.41 15.84 -10.93
CA LYS A 7 19.58 14.64 -10.72
C LYS A 7 19.73 13.65 -11.88
N ILE A 8 19.68 14.12 -13.12
CA ILE A 8 19.82 13.29 -14.32
C ILE A 8 21.21 12.62 -14.33
N LYS A 9 22.30 13.37 -14.15
CA LYS A 9 23.67 12.84 -14.08
C LYS A 9 23.79 11.76 -12.99
N MET A 10 23.18 11.97 -11.83
CA MET A 10 23.21 11.00 -10.74
C MET A 10 22.47 9.70 -11.10
N ILE A 11 21.33 9.76 -11.78
CA ILE A 11 20.60 8.56 -12.22
C ILE A 11 21.42 7.80 -13.28
N PHE A 12 22.03 8.48 -14.24
CA PHE A 12 22.92 7.84 -15.22
C PHE A 12 24.09 7.09 -14.55
N LYS A 13 24.74 7.70 -13.53
CA LYS A 13 25.80 7.04 -12.75
C LYS A 13 25.29 5.75 -12.07
N LYS A 14 24.10 5.80 -11.46
CA LYS A 14 23.49 4.62 -10.81
C LYS A 14 23.16 3.53 -11.83
N LEU A 15 22.61 3.89 -13.01
CA LEU A 15 22.36 2.95 -14.09
C LEU A 15 23.63 2.30 -14.62
N ALA A 16 24.72 3.06 -14.75
CA ALA A 16 26.02 2.53 -15.17
C ALA A 16 26.55 1.49 -14.16
N LEU A 17 26.47 1.79 -12.85
CA LEU A 17 26.84 0.84 -11.79
C LEU A 17 25.98 -0.43 -11.83
N LEU A 18 24.66 -0.31 -12.00
CA LEU A 18 23.79 -1.48 -12.11
C LEU A 18 24.12 -2.30 -13.37
N ARG A 19 24.35 -1.65 -14.51
CA ARG A 19 24.71 -2.34 -15.76
C ARG A 19 26.03 -3.12 -15.63
N LYS A 20 27.00 -2.62 -14.86
CA LYS A 20 28.22 -3.37 -14.50
C LYS A 20 27.85 -4.65 -13.72
N GLN A 21 26.90 -4.56 -12.77
CA GLN A 21 26.39 -5.75 -12.04
C GLN A 21 25.68 -6.72 -12.98
N LEU A 22 24.94 -6.26 -14.00
CA LEU A 22 24.31 -7.14 -14.98
C LEU A 22 25.34 -8.00 -15.73
N VAL A 23 26.46 -7.40 -16.12
CA VAL A 23 27.56 -8.14 -16.76
C VAL A 23 28.14 -9.20 -15.82
N ASN A 24 28.46 -8.81 -14.59
CA ASN A 24 29.06 -9.70 -13.58
C ASN A 24 28.18 -10.92 -13.25
N HIS A 25 26.84 -10.79 -13.39
CA HIS A 25 25.89 -11.87 -13.12
C HIS A 25 25.35 -12.54 -14.39
N ASN A 26 25.95 -12.26 -15.56
CA ASN A 26 25.52 -12.77 -16.87
C ASN A 26 24.00 -12.56 -17.13
N LEU A 27 23.52 -11.34 -16.84
CA LEU A 27 22.12 -10.93 -17.02
C LEU A 27 21.99 -9.94 -18.18
N ASP A 28 20.85 -9.97 -18.87
CA ASP A 28 20.47 -8.98 -19.86
C ASP A 28 19.70 -7.79 -19.24
N GLY A 29 19.12 -8.00 -18.06
CA GLY A 29 18.42 -6.95 -17.32
C GLY A 29 18.09 -7.31 -15.87
N TYR A 30 17.59 -6.32 -15.12
CA TYR A 30 17.16 -6.48 -13.74
C TYR A 30 15.82 -5.79 -13.50
N ILE A 31 14.96 -6.44 -12.71
CA ILE A 31 13.61 -5.96 -12.38
C ILE A 31 13.63 -5.35 -10.99
N VAL A 32 13.18 -4.10 -10.86
CA VAL A 32 13.14 -3.35 -9.59
C VAL A 32 11.70 -2.89 -9.31
N PRO A 33 10.98 -3.53 -8.39
CA PRO A 33 9.61 -3.14 -8.06
C PRO A 33 9.56 -2.00 -7.03
N LYS A 34 8.40 -1.37 -6.91
CA LYS A 34 8.04 -0.48 -5.80
C LYS A 34 7.55 -1.33 -4.62
N ASN A 35 8.43 -2.20 -4.13
CA ASN A 35 8.16 -3.12 -3.04
C ASN A 35 9.37 -3.24 -2.11
N ASP A 36 9.11 -3.63 -0.88
CA ASP A 36 10.10 -4.19 0.04
C ASP A 36 9.73 -5.64 0.43
N GLU A 37 10.43 -6.19 1.37
CA GLU A 37 10.29 -7.56 1.86
C GLU A 37 8.95 -7.82 2.60
N PHE A 38 8.15 -6.77 2.80
CA PHE A 38 6.86 -6.80 3.52
C PHE A 38 5.66 -6.47 2.63
N PHE A 39 5.88 -6.12 1.37
CA PHE A 39 4.84 -5.75 0.40
C PHE A 39 3.93 -4.60 0.88
N GLY A 40 4.46 -3.72 1.75
CA GLY A 40 3.73 -2.57 2.25
C GLY A 40 3.41 -1.55 1.16
N GLU A 41 2.25 -0.90 1.26
CA GLU A 41 1.83 0.14 0.32
C GLU A 41 2.82 1.32 0.27
N TYR A 42 3.38 1.67 1.42
CA TYR A 42 4.36 2.75 1.55
C TYR A 42 5.71 2.19 1.94
N VAL A 43 6.62 2.16 0.97
CA VAL A 43 7.99 1.69 1.18
C VAL A 43 8.82 2.80 1.84
N LYS A 44 9.52 2.47 2.93
CA LYS A 44 10.45 3.40 3.58
C LYS A 44 11.60 3.79 2.66
N GLU A 45 12.13 5.00 2.87
CA GLU A 45 13.16 5.57 2.02
C GLU A 45 14.37 4.65 1.83
N GLY A 46 14.86 4.01 2.88
CA GLY A 46 15.95 3.05 2.80
C GLY A 46 15.64 1.74 2.05
N ASN A 47 14.37 1.45 1.78
CA ASN A 47 13.92 0.28 1.02
C ASN A 47 13.36 0.64 -0.36
N ASP A 48 13.24 1.94 -0.68
CA ASP A 48 12.68 2.43 -1.94
C ASP A 48 13.70 2.35 -3.09
N ARG A 49 14.00 1.13 -3.48
CA ARG A 49 14.97 0.81 -4.53
C ARG A 49 14.57 1.38 -5.88
N LEU A 50 13.26 1.45 -6.17
CA LEU A 50 12.74 2.04 -7.40
C LEU A 50 13.01 3.56 -7.44
N LYS A 51 12.71 4.29 -6.35
CA LYS A 51 13.04 5.72 -6.24
C LYS A 51 14.54 5.96 -6.38
N TYR A 52 15.35 5.12 -5.74
CA TYR A 52 16.80 5.24 -5.81
C TYR A 52 17.32 5.19 -7.25
N ILE A 53 16.89 4.19 -8.04
CA ILE A 53 17.45 3.96 -9.38
C ILE A 53 16.80 4.82 -10.46
N SER A 54 15.52 5.19 -10.32
CA SER A 54 14.77 5.92 -11.36
C SER A 54 14.47 7.38 -11.00
N GLY A 55 14.49 7.74 -9.72
CA GLY A 55 14.01 9.02 -9.23
C GLY A 55 12.48 9.13 -9.15
N PHE A 56 11.74 8.08 -9.50
CA PHE A 56 10.28 8.03 -9.43
C PHE A 56 9.78 7.90 -7.99
N THR A 57 8.85 8.77 -7.60
CA THR A 57 8.34 8.86 -6.22
C THR A 57 6.92 8.34 -6.03
N GLY A 58 6.24 7.92 -7.11
CA GLY A 58 4.91 7.31 -7.02
C GLY A 58 4.87 6.05 -6.17
N SER A 59 3.70 5.66 -5.65
CA SER A 59 3.57 4.52 -4.74
C SER A 59 3.43 3.16 -5.44
N ALA A 60 3.21 3.12 -6.75
CA ALA A 60 3.06 1.88 -7.51
C ALA A 60 3.83 1.92 -8.83
N GLY A 61 4.46 0.80 -9.19
CA GLY A 61 5.22 0.65 -10.42
C GLY A 61 6.45 -0.23 -10.24
N PHE A 62 7.17 -0.45 -11.32
CA PHE A 62 8.46 -1.15 -11.32
C PHE A 62 9.27 -0.75 -12.55
N SER A 63 10.57 -0.90 -12.49
CA SER A 63 11.44 -0.70 -13.65
C SER A 63 12.04 -2.01 -14.15
N VAL A 64 12.29 -2.06 -15.47
CA VAL A 64 13.12 -3.08 -16.12
C VAL A 64 14.30 -2.36 -16.74
N ILE A 65 15.49 -2.62 -16.21
CA ILE A 65 16.72 -1.98 -16.65
C ILE A 65 17.51 -3.01 -17.43
N LEU A 66 17.64 -2.78 -18.73
CA LEU A 66 18.44 -3.59 -19.64
C LEU A 66 19.85 -2.98 -19.81
N ARG A 67 20.75 -3.73 -20.45
CA ARG A 67 22.13 -3.27 -20.72
C ARG A 67 22.19 -1.91 -21.46
N LYS A 68 21.24 -1.64 -22.38
CA LYS A 68 21.19 -0.38 -23.15
C LYS A 68 19.94 0.46 -22.89
N LYS A 69 18.78 -0.13 -22.58
CA LYS A 69 17.48 0.53 -22.40
C LYS A 69 17.01 0.45 -20.95
N ALA A 70 16.14 1.35 -20.53
CA ALA A 70 15.50 1.32 -19.23
C ALA A 70 14.01 1.68 -19.39
N TYR A 71 13.13 0.87 -18.82
CA TYR A 71 11.69 1.05 -18.83
C TYR A 71 11.17 1.26 -17.42
N LEU A 72 10.23 2.18 -17.26
CA LEU A 72 9.47 2.38 -16.04
C LEU A 72 7.99 2.12 -16.32
N PHE A 73 7.46 1.05 -15.72
CA PHE A 73 6.07 0.64 -15.83
C PHE A 73 5.28 1.22 -14.67
N VAL A 74 4.22 1.96 -14.97
CA VAL A 74 3.34 2.61 -14.00
C VAL A 74 1.88 2.40 -14.39
N ASP A 75 0.97 2.51 -13.43
CA ASP A 75 -0.46 2.57 -13.77
C ASP A 75 -0.88 3.99 -14.20
N GLY A 76 -2.11 4.12 -14.71
CA GLY A 76 -2.60 5.38 -15.29
C GLY A 76 -2.60 6.58 -14.34
N ARG A 77 -2.59 6.35 -13.01
CA ARG A 77 -2.51 7.41 -12.00
C ARG A 77 -1.17 8.14 -11.99
N TYR A 78 -0.11 7.47 -12.43
CA TYR A 78 1.27 7.96 -12.32
C TYR A 78 1.94 8.31 -13.64
N THR A 79 1.28 8.20 -14.78
CA THR A 79 1.89 8.45 -16.10
C THR A 79 2.49 9.85 -16.22
N ILE A 80 1.76 10.89 -15.78
CA ILE A 80 2.22 12.28 -15.81
C ILE A 80 3.42 12.45 -14.89
N GLN A 81 3.32 11.98 -13.65
CA GLN A 81 4.39 12.09 -12.65
C GLN A 81 5.67 11.36 -13.10
N ALA A 82 5.53 10.15 -13.63
CA ALA A 82 6.67 9.36 -14.12
C ALA A 82 7.39 10.05 -15.27
N ASN A 83 6.65 10.67 -16.22
CA ASN A 83 7.25 11.45 -17.30
C ASN A 83 8.05 12.65 -16.77
N ILE A 84 7.51 13.39 -15.80
CA ILE A 84 8.18 14.54 -15.20
C ILE A 84 9.44 14.12 -14.44
N GLU A 85 9.36 13.06 -13.64
CA GLU A 85 10.42 12.64 -12.72
C GLU A 85 11.53 11.80 -13.38
N SER A 86 11.19 11.00 -14.40
CA SER A 86 12.04 9.96 -14.97
C SER A 86 12.05 9.88 -16.50
N GLY A 87 11.14 10.55 -17.21
CA GLY A 87 10.89 10.36 -18.64
C GLY A 87 12.05 10.74 -19.57
N LYS A 88 13.04 11.54 -19.10
CA LYS A 88 14.26 11.84 -19.85
C LYS A 88 15.25 10.67 -19.91
N ILE A 89 15.08 9.66 -19.05
CA ILE A 89 16.03 8.54 -18.89
C ILE A 89 15.35 7.19 -19.10
N PHE A 90 14.10 7.08 -18.64
CA PHE A 90 13.29 5.87 -18.75
C PHE A 90 12.21 6.02 -19.81
N THR A 91 11.99 4.98 -20.59
CA THR A 91 10.76 4.88 -21.39
C THR A 91 9.60 4.57 -20.44
N ILE A 92 8.67 5.53 -20.31
CA ILE A 92 7.49 5.37 -19.45
C ILE A 92 6.43 4.53 -20.17
N VAL A 93 5.94 3.50 -19.49
CA VAL A 93 4.94 2.57 -20.04
C VAL A 93 3.76 2.46 -19.07
N GLU A 94 2.56 2.70 -19.59
CA GLU A 94 1.32 2.43 -18.86
C GLU A 94 1.01 0.93 -18.91
N ILE A 95 1.08 0.28 -17.74
CA ILE A 95 1.03 -1.18 -17.63
C ILE A 95 -0.27 -1.80 -18.13
N HIS A 96 -1.40 -1.09 -18.00
CA HIS A 96 -2.70 -1.57 -18.48
C HIS A 96 -2.81 -1.55 -20.00
N LYS A 97 -2.04 -0.69 -20.66
CA LYS A 97 -2.00 -0.62 -22.14
C LYS A 97 -0.99 -1.59 -22.72
N LYS A 98 0.19 -1.73 -22.08
CA LYS A 98 1.25 -2.62 -22.58
C LYS A 98 1.98 -3.29 -21.41
N LYS A 99 1.86 -4.60 -21.31
CA LYS A 99 2.58 -5.40 -20.31
C LYS A 99 4.07 -5.53 -20.67
N PRO A 100 4.95 -5.76 -19.66
CA PRO A 100 6.38 -5.96 -19.88
C PRO A 100 6.71 -7.08 -20.89
N ASN A 101 6.08 -8.24 -20.76
CA ASN A 101 6.33 -9.36 -21.65
C ASN A 101 6.09 -8.98 -23.13
N PHE A 102 5.03 -8.20 -23.44
CA PHE A 102 4.75 -7.74 -24.80
C PHE A 102 5.84 -6.85 -25.37
N ILE A 103 6.47 -6.00 -24.54
CA ILE A 103 7.54 -5.11 -24.97
C ILE A 103 8.86 -5.86 -25.09
N LEU A 104 9.15 -6.71 -24.12
CA LEU A 104 10.44 -7.41 -24.02
C LEU A 104 10.58 -8.54 -25.01
N THR A 105 9.48 -9.17 -25.45
CA THR A 105 9.51 -10.22 -26.50
C THR A 105 9.82 -9.71 -27.91
N LYS A 106 9.83 -8.37 -28.10
CA LYS A 106 10.26 -7.74 -29.36
C LYS A 106 11.79 -7.78 -29.56
N PHE A 107 12.55 -8.13 -28.53
CA PHE A 107 13.98 -8.39 -28.68
C PHE A 107 14.18 -9.73 -29.40
N SER A 108 15.18 -9.79 -30.28
CA SER A 108 15.45 -10.96 -31.15
C SER A 108 15.88 -12.22 -30.36
N LYS A 109 16.49 -12.06 -29.19
CA LYS A 109 17.00 -13.14 -28.35
C LYS A 109 16.20 -13.32 -27.06
N GLU A 110 16.36 -14.48 -26.41
CA GLU A 110 15.92 -14.71 -25.06
C GLU A 110 16.62 -13.75 -24.08
N LEU A 111 15.84 -13.10 -23.19
CA LEU A 111 16.35 -12.18 -22.18
C LEU A 111 16.44 -12.85 -20.82
N LYS A 112 17.64 -12.86 -20.23
CA LYS A 112 17.85 -13.26 -18.83
C LYS A 112 17.63 -12.09 -17.91
N LEU A 113 16.47 -12.05 -17.19
CA LEU A 113 16.11 -10.98 -16.28
C LEU A 113 16.31 -11.40 -14.83
N GLY A 114 17.23 -10.72 -14.14
CA GLY A 114 17.45 -10.91 -12.71
C GLY A 114 16.35 -10.24 -11.87
N PHE A 115 16.03 -10.84 -10.74
CA PHE A 115 15.12 -10.27 -9.74
C PHE A 115 15.47 -10.76 -8.32
N ASP A 116 15.10 -9.98 -7.31
CA ASP A 116 15.23 -10.37 -5.90
C ASP A 116 14.00 -11.17 -5.45
N PRO A 117 14.12 -12.46 -5.08
CA PRO A 117 12.99 -13.30 -4.70
C PRO A 117 12.30 -12.88 -3.39
N LYS A 118 12.90 -12.00 -2.59
CA LYS A 118 12.33 -11.51 -1.32
C LYS A 118 11.26 -10.44 -1.51
N ILE A 119 11.30 -9.73 -2.66
CA ILE A 119 10.42 -8.58 -2.94
C ILE A 119 9.43 -8.82 -4.09
N PHE A 120 9.29 -10.07 -4.52
CA PHE A 120 8.28 -10.50 -5.49
C PHE A 120 7.49 -11.69 -4.97
N ASN A 121 6.18 -11.69 -5.19
CA ASN A 121 5.37 -12.89 -5.19
C ASN A 121 5.32 -13.49 -6.61
N GLU A 122 5.11 -14.80 -6.70
CA GLU A 122 5.13 -15.51 -7.98
C GLU A 122 4.00 -15.04 -8.90
N THR A 123 2.81 -14.79 -8.36
CA THR A 123 1.63 -14.39 -9.14
C THR A 123 1.89 -13.09 -9.90
N SER A 124 2.40 -12.05 -9.24
CA SER A 124 2.68 -10.77 -9.88
C SER A 124 3.85 -10.85 -10.87
N LEU A 125 4.87 -11.64 -10.55
CA LEU A 125 6.03 -11.81 -11.42
C LEU A 125 5.63 -12.50 -12.72
N LEU A 126 4.93 -13.63 -12.64
CA LEU A 126 4.48 -14.39 -13.81
C LEU A 126 3.44 -13.62 -14.62
N TYR A 127 2.51 -12.91 -13.97
CA TYR A 127 1.53 -12.08 -14.67
C TYR A 127 2.17 -11.06 -15.63
N ASN A 128 3.31 -10.51 -15.24
CA ASN A 128 3.99 -9.46 -16.01
C ASN A 128 5.06 -10.01 -16.97
N PHE A 129 5.72 -11.13 -16.64
CA PHE A 129 6.93 -11.55 -17.33
C PHE A 129 6.88 -12.96 -17.92
N LYS A 130 5.78 -13.73 -17.76
CA LYS A 130 5.68 -15.08 -18.34
C LYS A 130 5.75 -15.00 -19.86
N SER A 131 6.81 -15.58 -20.44
CA SER A 131 7.03 -15.69 -21.87
C SER A 131 8.17 -16.67 -22.15
N SER A 132 8.15 -17.36 -23.30
CA SER A 132 9.24 -18.23 -23.76
C SER A 132 10.53 -17.46 -24.07
N LYS A 133 10.45 -16.15 -24.34
CA LYS A 133 11.60 -15.28 -24.60
C LYS A 133 12.13 -14.57 -23.34
N ILE A 134 11.67 -14.92 -22.13
CA ILE A 134 12.10 -14.32 -20.89
C ILE A 134 12.45 -15.41 -19.89
N LYS A 135 13.73 -15.50 -19.54
CA LYS A 135 14.25 -16.35 -18.46
C LYS A 135 14.41 -15.52 -17.19
N LEU A 136 13.62 -15.85 -16.16
CA LEU A 136 13.68 -15.18 -14.86
C LEU A 136 14.76 -15.84 -13.99
N VAL A 137 15.72 -15.03 -13.50
CA VAL A 137 16.88 -15.49 -12.71
C VAL A 137 16.81 -14.89 -11.32
N GLN A 138 16.74 -15.72 -10.29
CA GLN A 138 16.73 -15.29 -8.89
C GLN A 138 18.13 -14.82 -8.46
N ILE A 139 18.21 -13.64 -7.87
CA ILE A 139 19.45 -13.06 -7.36
C ILE A 139 19.29 -12.86 -5.85
N ASN A 140 20.04 -13.61 -5.06
CA ASN A 140 19.91 -13.63 -3.60
C ASN A 140 20.30 -12.30 -2.93
N LYS A 141 21.25 -11.55 -3.50
CA LYS A 141 21.67 -10.23 -3.02
C LYS A 141 21.14 -9.17 -3.98
N ASN A 142 20.23 -8.33 -3.51
CA ASN A 142 19.60 -7.30 -4.34
C ASN A 142 20.65 -6.39 -4.99
N LEU A 143 20.67 -6.33 -6.33
CA LEU A 143 21.69 -5.59 -7.06
C LEU A 143 21.62 -4.08 -6.85
N ILE A 144 20.44 -3.54 -6.49
CA ILE A 144 20.32 -2.13 -6.12
C ILE A 144 21.01 -1.89 -4.77
N ASP A 145 20.83 -2.78 -3.79
CA ASP A 145 21.48 -2.65 -2.48
C ASP A 145 23.01 -2.78 -2.57
N VAL A 146 23.52 -3.52 -3.56
CA VAL A 146 24.97 -3.62 -3.82
C VAL A 146 25.58 -2.28 -4.25
N ILE A 147 24.83 -1.49 -5.04
CA ILE A 147 25.32 -0.22 -5.59
C ILE A 147 24.90 1.00 -4.76
N TRP A 148 24.12 0.81 -3.69
CA TRP A 148 23.58 1.90 -2.86
C TRP A 148 24.47 2.18 -1.65
N ASN A 149 25.61 2.83 -1.86
CA ASN A 149 26.59 3.07 -0.81
C ASN A 149 26.04 3.89 0.39
N ASN A 150 25.23 4.93 0.10
CA ASN A 150 24.65 5.80 1.12
C ASN A 150 23.21 5.42 1.44
N LYS A 151 22.93 4.12 1.57
CA LYS A 151 21.60 3.64 1.91
C LYS A 151 21.19 4.14 3.30
N PRO A 152 20.02 4.80 3.45
CA PRO A 152 19.54 5.26 4.75
C PRO A 152 19.46 4.12 5.77
N LYS A 153 19.96 4.38 6.98
CA LYS A 153 19.93 3.40 8.07
C LYS A 153 18.50 3.13 8.51
N ILE A 154 18.20 1.88 8.82
CA ILE A 154 16.89 1.49 9.36
C ILE A 154 16.79 1.96 10.82
N ASN A 155 15.73 2.69 11.15
CA ASN A 155 15.41 3.04 12.52
C ASN A 155 14.54 1.94 13.15
N TYR A 156 15.04 1.30 14.20
CA TYR A 156 14.39 0.17 14.89
C TYR A 156 13.53 0.67 16.06
N LYS A 157 12.39 1.33 15.75
CA LYS A 157 11.42 1.67 16.78
C LYS A 157 10.75 0.40 17.33
N LYS A 158 10.53 0.38 18.64
CA LYS A 158 9.90 -0.76 19.33
C LYS A 158 8.44 -0.91 18.94
N PHE A 159 7.99 -2.16 18.83
CA PHE A 159 6.57 -2.48 18.73
C PHE A 159 5.86 -2.17 20.04
N TYR A 160 4.59 -1.80 19.95
CA TYR A 160 3.74 -1.59 21.11
C TYR A 160 2.43 -2.37 20.97
N ILE A 161 1.79 -2.61 22.11
CA ILE A 161 0.62 -3.47 22.23
C ILE A 161 -0.60 -2.59 22.45
N LEU A 162 -1.70 -2.92 21.78
CA LEU A 162 -3.01 -2.34 22.04
C LEU A 162 -3.74 -3.18 23.08
N ASN A 163 -4.35 -2.50 24.07
CA ASN A 163 -5.19 -3.16 25.04
C ASN A 163 -6.45 -3.73 24.38
N SER A 164 -6.89 -4.92 24.82
CA SER A 164 -8.11 -5.56 24.31
C SER A 164 -9.36 -4.69 24.47
N LYS A 165 -9.43 -3.83 25.50
CA LYS A 165 -10.51 -2.83 25.67
C LYS A 165 -10.60 -1.86 24.48
N ASN A 166 -9.50 -1.57 23.81
CA ASN A 166 -9.42 -0.64 22.71
C ASN A 166 -9.65 -1.29 21.33
N VAL A 167 -9.54 -2.62 21.23
CA VAL A 167 -9.71 -3.38 20.00
C VAL A 167 -10.83 -4.43 20.08
N GLY A 168 -11.53 -4.49 21.22
CA GLY A 168 -12.71 -5.32 21.42
C GLY A 168 -12.47 -6.82 21.55
N GLN A 169 -11.27 -7.32 21.20
CA GLN A 169 -10.95 -8.75 21.23
C GLN A 169 -9.48 -8.97 21.58
N ASN A 170 -9.19 -9.90 22.47
CA ASN A 170 -7.81 -10.25 22.81
C ASN A 170 -7.15 -11.13 21.73
N TYR A 171 -5.82 -11.16 21.67
CA TYR A 171 -5.09 -11.93 20.66
C TYR A 171 -5.31 -13.45 20.80
N LYS A 172 -5.50 -13.98 22.02
CA LYS A 172 -5.70 -15.42 22.24
C LYS A 172 -6.96 -15.93 21.55
N ASP A 173 -8.05 -15.14 21.58
CA ASP A 173 -9.30 -15.50 20.90
C ASP A 173 -9.15 -15.43 19.38
N LYS A 174 -8.42 -14.44 18.86
CA LYS A 174 -8.07 -14.36 17.43
C LYS A 174 -7.22 -15.57 17.00
N ILE A 175 -6.25 -16.00 17.81
CA ILE A 175 -5.45 -17.22 17.55
C ILE A 175 -6.33 -18.48 17.56
N LYS A 176 -7.36 -18.57 18.42
CA LYS A 176 -8.33 -19.70 18.37
C LYS A 176 -9.05 -19.77 17.02
N LEU A 177 -9.41 -18.63 16.42
CA LEU A 177 -10.04 -18.60 15.08
C LEU A 177 -9.12 -19.17 14.01
N ILE A 178 -7.83 -18.77 14.05
CA ILE A 178 -6.82 -19.30 13.13
C ILE A 178 -6.59 -20.81 13.35
N ASN A 179 -6.54 -21.23 14.59
CA ASN A 179 -6.39 -22.64 14.92
C ASN A 179 -7.56 -23.50 14.41
N ASN A 180 -8.79 -23.00 14.52
CA ASN A 180 -9.98 -23.66 13.98
C ASN A 180 -9.92 -23.76 12.44
N PHE A 181 -9.42 -22.71 11.77
CA PHE A 181 -9.18 -22.75 10.33
C PHE A 181 -8.15 -23.85 9.97
N LEU A 182 -7.00 -23.90 10.66
CA LEU A 182 -5.96 -24.88 10.43
C LEU A 182 -6.46 -26.32 10.62
N LYS A 183 -7.18 -26.58 11.72
CA LYS A 183 -7.77 -27.88 12.01
C LYS A 183 -8.76 -28.32 10.93
N ARG A 184 -9.70 -27.44 10.55
CA ARG A 184 -10.70 -27.71 9.51
C ARG A 184 -10.05 -28.02 8.15
N LYS A 185 -8.94 -27.36 7.83
CA LYS A 185 -8.19 -27.56 6.59
C LYS A 185 -7.16 -28.68 6.68
N LYS A 186 -6.97 -29.31 7.85
CA LYS A 186 -5.94 -30.34 8.12
C LYS A 186 -4.52 -29.84 7.77
N ILE A 187 -4.23 -28.57 8.09
CA ILE A 187 -2.96 -27.90 7.86
C ILE A 187 -2.30 -27.62 9.21
N LYS A 188 -0.99 -27.86 9.32
CA LYS A 188 -0.27 -27.70 10.58
C LYS A 188 0.21 -26.27 10.84
N ASN A 189 0.57 -25.52 9.81
CA ASN A 189 1.17 -24.19 9.94
C ASN A 189 0.55 -23.19 8.96
N LEU A 190 0.29 -21.96 9.42
CA LEU A 190 -0.02 -20.80 8.57
C LEU A 190 1.18 -19.86 8.57
N LEU A 191 1.79 -19.63 7.42
CA LEU A 191 2.75 -18.54 7.24
C LEU A 191 2.00 -17.27 6.87
N ILE A 192 2.11 -16.26 7.71
CA ILE A 192 1.55 -14.92 7.53
C ILE A 192 2.68 -13.99 7.12
N THR A 193 2.61 -13.45 5.92
CA THR A 193 3.62 -12.54 5.35
C THR A 193 3.13 -11.10 5.24
N ALA A 194 1.85 -10.84 5.49
CA ALA A 194 1.25 -9.52 5.55
C ALA A 194 1.36 -8.92 6.96
N PRO A 195 2.19 -7.88 7.19
CA PRO A 195 2.41 -7.32 8.53
C PRO A 195 1.14 -6.74 9.16
N GLU A 196 0.23 -6.19 8.36
CA GLU A 196 -1.05 -5.66 8.83
C GLU A 196 -1.97 -6.74 9.38
N ASN A 197 -1.88 -7.96 8.85
CA ASN A 197 -2.61 -9.11 9.35
C ASN A 197 -2.08 -9.56 10.70
N ILE A 198 -0.75 -9.56 10.88
CA ILE A 198 -0.10 -9.85 12.16
C ILE A 198 -0.41 -8.75 13.18
N ALA A 199 -0.39 -7.50 12.75
CA ALA A 199 -0.73 -6.34 13.59
C ALA A 199 -2.14 -6.48 14.19
N TRP A 200 -3.13 -6.84 13.36
CA TRP A 200 -4.49 -7.08 13.83
C TRP A 200 -4.58 -8.34 14.70
N LEU A 201 -3.98 -9.44 14.26
CA LEU A 201 -4.06 -10.73 14.95
C LEU A 201 -3.50 -10.69 16.38
N LEU A 202 -2.33 -10.07 16.55
CA LEU A 202 -1.61 -10.00 17.82
C LEU A 202 -1.90 -8.72 18.61
N ASN A 203 -2.77 -7.83 18.14
CA ASN A 203 -3.02 -6.51 18.73
C ASN A 203 -1.75 -5.67 18.90
N ILE A 204 -0.82 -5.75 17.97
CA ILE A 204 0.43 -5.01 18.00
C ILE A 204 0.45 -3.92 16.93
N ARG A 205 1.20 -2.86 17.21
CA ARG A 205 1.45 -1.78 16.24
C ARG A 205 2.93 -1.43 16.22
N GLY A 206 3.35 -0.75 15.17
CA GLY A 206 4.73 -0.32 14.97
C GLY A 206 4.82 1.00 14.21
N TYR A 207 6.03 1.38 13.84
CA TYR A 207 6.32 2.64 13.15
C TYR A 207 7.09 2.37 11.85
N ASP A 208 6.84 1.22 11.21
CA ASP A 208 7.58 0.77 10.04
C ASP A 208 6.97 1.26 8.73
N SER A 209 5.81 1.90 8.76
CA SER A 209 5.22 2.65 7.64
C SER A 209 5.10 4.14 8.01
N ASN A 210 5.06 5.02 7.00
CA ASN A 210 4.94 6.47 7.23
C ASN A 210 3.51 6.90 7.57
N PHE A 211 2.51 6.13 7.12
CA PHE A 211 1.10 6.51 7.19
C PHE A 211 0.22 5.47 7.89
N SER A 212 0.82 4.36 8.29
CA SER A 212 0.10 3.26 8.95
C SER A 212 0.91 2.75 10.13
N PRO A 213 0.29 2.43 11.27
CA PRO A 213 0.99 1.96 12.46
C PRO A 213 1.39 0.48 12.34
N ILE A 214 2.04 0.11 11.24
CA ILE A 214 2.38 -1.27 10.88
C ILE A 214 3.72 -1.68 11.50
N PRO A 215 3.78 -2.87 12.14
CA PRO A 215 5.00 -3.52 12.60
C PRO A 215 5.53 -4.44 11.49
N ASN A 216 6.60 -4.08 10.80
CA ASN A 216 7.19 -4.95 9.78
C ASN A 216 7.75 -6.24 10.39
N CYS A 217 7.03 -7.33 10.23
CA CYS A 217 7.34 -8.68 10.66
C CYS A 217 6.59 -9.70 9.81
N GLN A 218 7.00 -10.98 9.88
CA GLN A 218 6.21 -12.12 9.41
C GLN A 218 5.97 -13.06 10.59
N ALA A 219 5.05 -14.03 10.46
CA ALA A 219 4.77 -14.98 11.53
C ALA A 219 4.42 -16.37 10.98
N ILE A 220 4.74 -17.40 11.75
CA ILE A 220 4.21 -18.75 11.55
C ILE A 220 3.34 -19.06 12.78
N ILE A 221 2.11 -19.48 12.54
CA ILE A 221 1.19 -19.95 13.56
C ILE A 221 0.93 -21.42 13.34
N ASN A 222 1.19 -22.24 14.32
CA ASN A 222 0.93 -23.66 14.21
C ASN A 222 -0.41 -24.06 14.86
N TYR A 223 -0.90 -25.26 14.50
CA TYR A 223 -2.16 -25.83 14.99
C TYR A 223 -2.19 -26.05 16.52
N GLN A 224 -1.03 -26.00 17.21
CA GLN A 224 -0.89 -26.02 18.67
C GLN A 224 -0.96 -24.61 19.30
N LYS A 225 -1.34 -23.59 18.52
CA LYS A 225 -1.44 -22.18 18.93
C LYS A 225 -0.09 -21.51 19.28
N LYS A 226 1.04 -22.13 18.93
CA LYS A 226 2.36 -21.51 19.08
C LYS A 226 2.56 -20.45 18.00
N ILE A 227 3.13 -19.32 18.39
CA ILE A 227 3.40 -18.18 17.51
C ILE A 227 4.91 -18.04 17.35
N PHE A 228 5.39 -18.10 16.11
CA PHE A 228 6.78 -17.86 15.76
C PHE A 228 6.85 -16.53 15.01
N LEU A 229 7.26 -15.45 15.68
CA LEU A 229 7.32 -14.11 15.11
C LEU A 229 8.70 -13.89 14.50
N ILE A 230 8.74 -13.67 13.19
CA ILE A 230 9.96 -13.41 12.42
C ILE A 230 10.16 -11.91 12.39
N VAL A 231 11.08 -11.42 13.23
CA VAL A 231 11.32 -9.98 13.42
C VAL A 231 12.74 -9.72 13.94
N ASP A 232 13.27 -8.55 13.61
CA ASP A 232 14.53 -8.09 14.23
C ASP A 232 14.33 -7.86 15.73
N LYS A 233 15.13 -8.54 16.57
CA LYS A 233 15.03 -8.46 18.03
C LYS A 233 15.13 -7.04 18.57
N ARG A 234 15.80 -6.12 17.86
CA ARG A 234 15.89 -4.70 18.22
C ARG A 234 14.54 -3.99 18.27
N LYS A 235 13.49 -4.53 17.64
CA LYS A 235 12.12 -4.01 17.68
C LYS A 235 11.30 -4.51 18.86
N ILE A 236 11.80 -5.47 19.62
CA ILE A 236 11.11 -6.10 20.74
C ILE A 236 11.64 -5.53 22.06
N ASN A 237 10.78 -5.37 23.05
CA ASN A 237 11.13 -4.94 24.41
C ASN A 237 10.59 -5.93 25.47
N LYS A 238 11.01 -5.78 26.72
CA LYS A 238 10.58 -6.64 27.85
C LYS A 238 9.04 -6.65 28.02
N LYS A 239 8.38 -5.49 27.87
CA LYS A 239 6.90 -5.38 27.96
C LYS A 239 6.21 -6.25 26.91
N PHE A 240 6.76 -6.31 25.69
CA PHE A 240 6.25 -7.17 24.63
C PHE A 240 6.37 -8.65 24.99
N ILE A 241 7.55 -9.10 25.44
CA ILE A 241 7.77 -10.50 25.84
C ILE A 241 6.84 -10.91 26.98
N ASN A 242 6.73 -10.07 28.01
CA ASN A 242 5.88 -10.34 29.18
C ASN A 242 4.39 -10.45 28.80
N TYR A 243 3.91 -9.62 27.89
CA TYR A 243 2.51 -9.67 27.43
C TYR A 243 2.14 -10.99 26.79
N PHE A 244 3.03 -11.58 26.01
CA PHE A 244 2.79 -12.86 25.35
C PHE A 244 3.11 -14.08 26.22
N ASN A 245 3.75 -13.91 27.37
CA ASN A 245 4.03 -14.93 28.39
C ASN A 245 4.38 -16.30 27.78
N ASN A 246 5.52 -16.40 27.11
CA ASN A 246 6.03 -17.60 26.43
C ASN A 246 5.17 -18.16 25.28
N SER A 247 4.02 -17.55 24.96
CA SER A 247 3.19 -17.96 23.81
C SER A 247 3.84 -17.62 22.46
N ILE A 248 4.86 -16.76 22.47
CA ILE A 248 5.55 -16.28 21.28
C ILE A 248 7.04 -16.60 21.31
N ARG A 249 7.56 -17.13 20.21
CA ARG A 249 9.00 -17.31 19.99
C ARG A 249 9.48 -16.34 18.92
N ILE A 250 10.52 -15.58 19.23
CA ILE A 250 11.12 -14.63 18.28
C ILE A 250 12.17 -15.33 17.42
N ILE A 251 12.03 -15.22 16.10
CA ILE A 251 12.97 -15.71 15.10
C ILE A 251 13.61 -14.51 14.41
N ASN A 252 14.93 -14.46 14.35
CA ASN A 252 15.62 -13.43 13.55
C ASN A 252 15.38 -13.71 12.06
N PRO A 253 15.08 -12.70 11.21
CA PRO A 253 14.89 -12.90 9.76
C PRO A 253 16.04 -13.66 9.09
N ASN A 254 17.28 -13.48 9.55
CA ASN A 254 18.44 -14.19 9.00
C ASN A 254 18.51 -15.68 9.39
N THR A 255 17.76 -16.10 10.40
CA THR A 255 17.73 -17.50 10.89
C THR A 255 16.45 -18.25 10.50
N VAL A 256 15.62 -17.68 9.64
CA VAL A 256 14.38 -18.35 9.18
C VAL A 256 14.66 -19.65 8.46
N LYS A 257 15.66 -19.68 7.59
CA LYS A 257 16.04 -20.90 6.85
C LYS A 257 16.52 -22.01 7.79
N PRO A 258 17.48 -21.81 8.70
CA PRO A 258 17.80 -22.78 9.74
C PRO A 258 16.58 -23.24 10.55
N TYR A 259 15.70 -22.32 10.95
CA TYR A 259 14.47 -22.68 11.65
C TYR A 259 13.56 -23.60 10.85
N LEU A 260 13.28 -23.28 9.59
CA LEU A 260 12.47 -24.15 8.71
C LEU A 260 13.12 -25.52 8.53
N ASN A 261 14.45 -25.58 8.44
CA ASN A 261 15.19 -26.84 8.33
C ASN A 261 15.13 -27.69 9.59
N SER A 262 14.91 -27.12 10.78
CA SER A 262 14.75 -27.86 12.04
C SER A 262 13.36 -28.48 12.22
N LEU A 263 12.37 -28.11 11.39
CA LEU A 263 11.03 -28.68 11.47
C LEU A 263 10.98 -30.08 10.82
N SER A 264 10.07 -30.92 11.29
CA SER A 264 9.81 -32.24 10.69
C SER A 264 9.36 -32.10 9.23
N LYS A 265 9.80 -32.99 8.34
CA LYS A 265 9.36 -33.04 6.94
C LYS A 265 7.85 -33.30 6.77
N HIS A 266 7.19 -33.82 7.79
CA HIS A 266 5.76 -34.09 7.83
C HIS A 266 4.92 -32.83 8.19
N GLU A 267 5.56 -31.68 8.38
CA GLU A 267 4.84 -30.41 8.53
C GLU A 267 4.18 -30.00 7.22
N THR A 268 3.01 -29.34 7.36
CA THR A 268 2.28 -28.78 6.22
C THR A 268 2.07 -27.29 6.43
N PHE A 269 2.10 -26.53 5.34
CA PHE A 269 1.99 -25.08 5.36
C PHE A 269 0.83 -24.57 4.53
N SER A 270 0.15 -23.53 5.04
CA SER A 270 -0.68 -22.63 4.24
C SER A 270 0.09 -21.34 3.99
N ILE A 271 0.10 -20.87 2.76
CA ILE A 271 0.72 -19.62 2.32
C ILE A 271 -0.28 -18.81 1.47
N ASP A 272 -0.22 -17.49 1.57
CA ASP A 272 -1.01 -16.62 0.67
C ASP A 272 -0.18 -16.28 -0.57
N LYS A 273 -0.69 -16.66 -1.76
CA LYS A 273 0.00 -16.44 -3.04
C LYS A 273 0.21 -14.98 -3.40
N MET A 274 -0.55 -14.04 -2.80
CA MET A 274 -0.47 -12.62 -3.10
C MET A 274 0.55 -11.88 -2.24
N THR A 275 0.83 -12.39 -1.03
CA THR A 275 1.74 -11.74 -0.07
C THR A 275 2.99 -12.56 0.25
N CYS A 276 2.97 -13.89 0.00
CA CYS A 276 4.13 -14.73 0.20
C CYS A 276 5.19 -14.48 -0.88
N SER A 277 6.38 -14.04 -0.47
CA SER A 277 7.49 -13.86 -1.40
C SER A 277 7.97 -15.19 -2.00
N ILE A 278 8.56 -15.12 -3.18
CA ILE A 278 9.17 -16.28 -3.86
C ILE A 278 10.24 -16.92 -2.97
N PHE A 279 10.96 -16.13 -2.19
CA PHE A 279 11.93 -16.63 -1.21
C PHE A 279 11.28 -17.58 -0.20
N TYR A 280 10.22 -17.17 0.48
CA TYR A 280 9.52 -18.01 1.46
C TYR A 280 8.84 -19.20 0.80
N LYS A 281 8.20 -19.02 -0.35
CA LYS A 281 7.58 -20.10 -1.11
C LYS A 281 8.61 -21.18 -1.47
N ASN A 282 9.79 -20.79 -1.94
CA ASN A 282 10.86 -21.71 -2.31
C ASN A 282 11.41 -22.48 -1.11
N GLU A 283 11.66 -21.80 0.02
CA GLU A 283 12.17 -22.48 1.23
C GLU A 283 11.15 -23.49 1.78
N ILE A 284 9.85 -23.17 1.72
CA ILE A 284 8.78 -24.10 2.09
C ILE A 284 8.67 -25.26 1.11
N LYS A 285 8.63 -24.98 -0.20
CA LYS A 285 8.46 -25.98 -1.27
C LYS A 285 9.56 -27.05 -1.25
N LYS A 286 10.79 -26.70 -0.88
CA LYS A 286 11.93 -27.62 -0.82
C LYS A 286 11.73 -28.79 0.15
N ARG A 287 10.89 -28.61 1.18
CA ARG A 287 10.87 -29.51 2.33
C ARG A 287 9.47 -29.95 2.77
N PHE A 288 8.44 -29.15 2.51
CA PHE A 288 7.11 -29.36 3.05
C PHE A 288 6.04 -29.40 1.97
N ARG A 289 4.98 -30.15 2.22
CA ARG A 289 3.73 -30.00 1.48
C ARG A 289 3.09 -28.66 1.86
N PHE A 290 2.61 -27.88 0.88
CA PHE A 290 1.97 -26.60 1.13
C PHE A 290 0.72 -26.39 0.28
N TYR A 291 -0.13 -25.49 0.75
CA TYR A 291 -1.37 -25.10 0.10
C TYR A 291 -1.37 -23.59 -0.10
N GLU A 292 -1.69 -23.14 -1.29
CA GLU A 292 -1.91 -21.73 -1.59
C GLU A 292 -3.36 -21.38 -1.24
N THR A 293 -3.54 -20.54 -0.25
CA THR A 293 -4.85 -20.06 0.20
C THR A 293 -4.83 -18.54 0.31
N ILE A 294 -6.00 -17.92 0.40
CA ILE A 294 -6.07 -16.54 0.87
C ILE A 294 -5.86 -16.57 2.39
N ASP A 295 -5.02 -15.68 2.92
CA ASP A 295 -4.84 -15.55 4.37
C ASP A 295 -6.20 -15.26 5.02
N PRO A 296 -6.70 -16.16 5.91
CA PRO A 296 -8.02 -16.01 6.53
C PRO A 296 -8.17 -14.72 7.33
N ILE A 297 -7.06 -14.12 7.77
CA ILE A 297 -7.06 -12.89 8.56
C ILE A 297 -7.62 -11.72 7.77
N TYR A 298 -7.47 -11.67 6.45
CA TYR A 298 -8.07 -10.62 5.63
C TYR A 298 -9.58 -10.51 5.83
N PHE A 299 -10.28 -11.65 5.86
CA PHE A 299 -11.73 -11.67 6.07
C PHE A 299 -12.10 -11.41 7.53
N LEU A 300 -11.30 -11.88 8.48
CA LEU A 300 -11.55 -11.69 9.90
C LEU A 300 -11.42 -10.21 10.31
N LYS A 301 -10.33 -9.54 9.89
CA LYS A 301 -10.12 -8.12 10.23
C LYS A 301 -10.99 -7.15 9.43
N ALA A 302 -11.48 -7.57 8.26
CA ALA A 302 -12.39 -6.75 7.46
C ALA A 302 -13.73 -6.49 8.19
N LYS A 303 -14.20 -7.47 8.96
CA LYS A 303 -15.40 -7.37 9.79
C LYS A 303 -15.04 -6.79 11.15
N LYS A 304 -15.28 -5.50 11.33
CA LYS A 304 -15.01 -4.80 12.59
C LYS A 304 -16.03 -5.23 13.65
N ASN A 305 -15.54 -5.48 14.86
CA ASN A 305 -16.40 -5.66 16.02
C ASN A 305 -16.94 -4.29 16.52
N ASN A 306 -17.90 -4.32 17.46
CA ASN A 306 -18.57 -3.10 17.93
C ASN A 306 -17.60 -2.06 18.52
N VAL A 307 -16.53 -2.48 19.19
CA VAL A 307 -15.51 -1.56 19.73
C VAL A 307 -14.74 -0.91 18.59
N GLU A 308 -14.31 -1.68 17.60
CA GLU A 308 -13.63 -1.17 16.41
C GLU A 308 -14.51 -0.21 15.63
N ILE A 309 -15.82 -0.52 15.45
CA ILE A 309 -16.81 0.36 14.79
C ILE A 309 -16.93 1.69 15.53
N ASN A 310 -17.16 1.64 16.85
CA ASN A 310 -17.31 2.85 17.67
C ASN A 310 -16.05 3.73 17.64
N ASN A 311 -14.88 3.12 17.67
CA ASN A 311 -13.60 3.84 17.54
C ASN A 311 -13.46 4.52 16.18
N MET A 312 -13.87 3.85 15.10
CA MET A 312 -13.84 4.43 13.75
C MET A 312 -14.82 5.61 13.64
N ILE A 313 -16.05 5.48 14.18
CA ILE A 313 -17.03 6.57 14.22
C ILE A 313 -16.47 7.77 14.99
N ASN A 314 -15.90 7.56 16.17
CA ASN A 314 -15.33 8.64 16.99
C ASN A 314 -14.15 9.32 16.29
N SER A 315 -13.26 8.54 15.65
CA SER A 315 -12.14 9.09 14.89
C SER A 315 -12.61 9.96 13.72
N HIS A 316 -13.68 9.57 13.02
CA HIS A 316 -14.25 10.37 11.93
C HIS A 316 -14.97 11.63 12.44
N LYS A 317 -15.61 11.59 13.63
CA LYS A 317 -16.15 12.80 14.29
C LYS A 317 -15.03 13.80 14.62
N GLU A 318 -13.94 13.32 15.22
CA GLU A 318 -12.79 14.14 15.57
C GLU A 318 -12.09 14.74 14.34
N ASP A 319 -11.89 13.94 13.31
CA ASP A 319 -11.31 14.40 12.04
C ASP A 319 -12.23 15.36 11.30
N GLY A 320 -13.54 15.11 11.33
CA GLY A 320 -14.56 15.97 10.75
C GLY A 320 -14.55 17.37 11.34
N VAL A 321 -14.30 17.51 12.64
CA VAL A 321 -14.12 18.84 13.28
C VAL A 321 -12.90 19.57 12.71
N ALA A 322 -11.76 18.88 12.57
CA ALA A 322 -10.54 19.46 12.02
C ALA A 322 -10.72 19.88 10.55
N LEU A 323 -11.33 19.03 9.75
CA LEU A 323 -11.61 19.30 8.34
C LEU A 323 -12.61 20.44 8.16
N THR A 324 -13.68 20.51 8.96
CA THR A 324 -14.67 21.59 8.91
C THR A 324 -14.04 22.94 9.25
N LYS A 325 -13.23 22.99 10.32
CA LYS A 325 -12.46 24.20 10.68
C LYS A 325 -11.50 24.63 9.57
N PHE A 326 -10.85 23.67 8.93
CA PHE A 326 -9.96 23.94 7.79
C PHE A 326 -10.73 24.50 6.59
N LEU A 327 -11.84 23.88 6.19
CA LEU A 327 -12.64 24.36 5.05
C LEU A 327 -13.21 25.76 5.30
N TYR A 328 -13.68 26.05 6.52
CA TYR A 328 -14.10 27.39 6.91
C TYR A 328 -12.95 28.39 6.81
N TRP A 329 -11.79 28.05 7.38
CA TRP A 329 -10.61 28.89 7.32
C TRP A 329 -10.18 29.15 5.86
N LEU A 330 -10.16 28.12 5.02
CA LEU A 330 -9.76 28.23 3.62
C LEU A 330 -10.70 29.15 2.85
N LYS A 331 -12.02 28.96 2.97
CA LYS A 331 -13.02 29.80 2.31
C LYS A 331 -12.92 31.27 2.75
N SER A 332 -12.70 31.54 4.04
CA SER A 332 -12.62 32.89 4.59
C SER A 332 -11.32 33.64 4.22
N ASN A 333 -10.24 32.89 3.88
CA ASN A 333 -8.92 33.48 3.66
C ASN A 333 -8.47 33.52 2.20
N VAL A 334 -8.95 32.61 1.35
CA VAL A 334 -8.51 32.53 -0.06
C VAL A 334 -8.86 33.79 -0.85
N ILE A 335 -9.88 34.53 -0.42
CA ILE A 335 -10.28 35.81 -1.02
C ILE A 335 -9.47 37.00 -0.53
N LYS A 336 -8.80 36.86 0.63
CA LYS A 336 -8.08 37.95 1.32
C LYS A 336 -6.58 37.91 1.08
N ARG A 337 -6.01 36.74 0.85
CA ARG A 337 -4.54 36.54 0.71
C ARG A 337 -4.20 35.35 -0.19
N ASN A 338 -2.98 35.33 -0.68
CA ASN A 338 -2.47 34.19 -1.44
C ASN A 338 -2.26 32.99 -0.51
N ILE A 339 -2.92 31.88 -0.82
CA ILE A 339 -2.78 30.59 -0.14
C ILE A 339 -2.38 29.57 -1.19
N SER A 340 -1.29 28.85 -0.97
CA SER A 340 -0.85 27.79 -1.84
C SER A 340 -1.42 26.43 -1.39
N GLU A 341 -1.30 25.43 -2.23
CA GLU A 341 -1.67 24.02 -1.92
C GLU A 341 -0.89 23.50 -0.70
N LEU A 342 0.40 23.84 -0.59
CA LEU A 342 1.23 23.47 0.57
C LEU A 342 0.79 24.17 1.85
N ASP A 343 0.38 25.45 1.77
CA ASP A 343 -0.18 26.18 2.92
C ASP A 343 -1.49 25.55 3.37
N ALA A 344 -2.36 25.19 2.44
CA ALA A 344 -3.62 24.51 2.72
C ALA A 344 -3.37 23.15 3.40
N GLN A 345 -2.47 22.34 2.87
CA GLN A 345 -2.07 21.06 3.46
C GLN A 345 -1.51 21.24 4.88
N SER A 346 -0.59 22.19 5.06
CA SER A 346 0.01 22.50 6.37
C SER A 346 -1.03 22.96 7.38
N LYS A 347 -2.00 23.77 6.94
CA LYS A 347 -3.07 24.29 7.81
C LYS A 347 -4.01 23.19 8.28
N LEU A 348 -4.41 22.28 7.41
CA LEU A 348 -5.22 21.11 7.80
C LEU A 348 -4.50 20.26 8.83
N GLU A 349 -3.20 19.98 8.61
CA GLU A 349 -2.37 19.25 9.56
C GLU A 349 -2.29 19.96 10.92
N GLN A 350 -2.19 21.29 10.95
CA GLN A 350 -2.24 22.09 12.19
C GLN A 350 -3.56 21.93 12.94
N PHE A 351 -4.70 21.88 12.23
CA PHE A 351 -6.00 21.65 12.87
C PHE A 351 -6.10 20.23 13.45
N ARG A 352 -5.61 19.21 12.73
CA ARG A 352 -5.56 17.83 13.22
C ARG A 352 -4.70 17.69 14.47
N LYS A 353 -3.52 18.31 14.49
CA LYS A 353 -2.58 18.29 15.64
C LYS A 353 -3.12 18.91 16.93
N LYS A 354 -4.17 19.73 16.86
CA LYS A 354 -4.86 20.22 18.06
C LYS A 354 -5.66 19.15 18.79
N ASN A 355 -5.93 18.01 18.12
CA ASN A 355 -6.60 16.87 18.74
C ASN A 355 -5.57 15.94 19.40
N LYS A 356 -5.73 15.69 20.71
CA LYS A 356 -4.84 14.82 21.51
C LYS A 356 -4.81 13.35 21.05
N ASN A 357 -5.79 12.93 20.27
CA ASN A 357 -5.90 11.57 19.75
C ASN A 357 -5.26 11.43 18.35
N TYR A 358 -4.98 12.54 17.66
CA TYR A 358 -4.29 12.51 16.37
C TYR A 358 -2.82 12.11 16.54
N ILE A 359 -2.35 11.24 15.63
CA ILE A 359 -0.98 10.71 15.69
C ILE A 359 -0.17 11.16 14.47
N PHE A 360 -0.67 10.89 13.27
CA PHE A 360 -0.09 11.31 11.97
C PHE A 360 -1.11 11.10 10.85
N SER A 361 -0.84 11.61 9.65
CA SER A 361 -1.71 11.43 8.48
C SER A 361 -1.81 9.97 8.06
N SER A 362 -3.00 9.51 7.64
CA SER A 362 -3.22 8.13 7.14
C SER A 362 -2.71 7.91 5.71
N PHE A 363 -2.47 9.00 4.97
CA PHE A 363 -1.80 9.07 3.67
C PHE A 363 -1.31 10.48 3.39
N ASN A 364 -0.57 10.69 2.30
CA ASN A 364 -0.18 12.04 1.88
C ASN A 364 -1.43 12.85 1.52
N THR A 365 -1.67 13.94 2.24
CA THR A 365 -2.78 14.85 1.93
C THR A 365 -2.70 15.33 0.48
N ILE A 366 -3.77 15.17 -0.26
CA ILE A 366 -3.96 15.70 -1.60
C ILE A 366 -4.70 17.02 -1.44
N ALA A 367 -4.04 18.12 -1.77
CA ALA A 367 -4.61 19.46 -1.79
C ALA A 367 -4.37 20.03 -3.18
N GLY A 368 -5.29 19.75 -4.11
CA GLY A 368 -5.13 20.09 -5.53
C GLY A 368 -6.07 21.21 -5.95
N THR A 369 -5.52 22.28 -6.57
CA THR A 369 -6.29 23.40 -7.10
C THR A 369 -6.22 23.46 -8.62
N GLY A 370 -7.34 23.74 -9.27
CA GLY A 370 -7.44 23.79 -10.72
C GLY A 370 -6.94 22.50 -11.38
N PRO A 371 -5.98 22.56 -12.34
CA PRO A 371 -5.47 21.37 -13.05
C PRO A 371 -4.88 20.30 -12.14
N ASN A 372 -4.30 20.68 -10.99
CA ASN A 372 -3.73 19.71 -10.03
C ASN A 372 -4.80 18.86 -9.35
N GLY A 373 -6.02 19.36 -9.18
CA GLY A 373 -7.16 18.61 -8.65
C GLY A 373 -7.64 17.48 -9.56
N ALA A 374 -7.25 17.46 -10.85
CA ALA A 374 -7.54 16.37 -11.78
C ALA A 374 -6.53 15.22 -11.72
N ILE A 375 -5.42 15.38 -11.00
CA ILE A 375 -4.37 14.36 -10.88
C ILE A 375 -4.68 13.48 -9.69
N VAL A 376 -5.08 12.24 -9.97
CA VAL A 376 -5.30 11.23 -8.93
C VAL A 376 -3.99 11.00 -8.16
N HIS A 377 -4.04 10.98 -6.83
CA HIS A 377 -2.85 10.91 -5.96
C HIS A 377 -1.86 12.07 -6.15
N TYR A 378 -2.37 13.27 -6.50
CA TYR A 378 -1.55 14.47 -6.58
C TYR A 378 -0.78 14.70 -5.27
N ARG A 379 0.48 15.09 -5.40
CA ARG A 379 1.31 15.51 -4.28
C ARG A 379 1.91 16.87 -4.57
N ALA A 380 1.50 17.88 -3.82
CA ALA A 380 2.11 19.19 -3.89
C ALA A 380 3.59 19.14 -3.48
N THR A 381 4.44 19.74 -4.27
CA THR A 381 5.88 19.91 -4.00
C THR A 381 6.25 21.38 -4.23
N LYS A 382 7.41 21.83 -3.78
CA LYS A 382 7.87 23.19 -4.06
C LYS A 382 7.82 23.54 -5.55
N LYS A 383 7.96 22.57 -6.45
CA LYS A 383 7.94 22.76 -7.92
C LYS A 383 6.53 22.73 -8.54
N SER A 384 5.61 21.94 -7.98
CA SER A 384 4.25 21.78 -8.51
C SER A 384 3.20 22.58 -7.74
N ASN A 385 3.58 23.21 -6.61
CA ASN A 385 2.74 23.99 -5.74
C ASN A 385 2.10 25.16 -6.49
N ARG A 386 0.78 25.31 -6.39
CA ARG A 386 0.01 26.39 -7.01
C ARG A 386 -0.63 27.26 -5.95
N ILE A 387 -0.82 28.55 -6.27
CA ILE A 387 -1.69 29.44 -5.51
C ILE A 387 -3.13 29.10 -5.86
N ILE A 388 -3.96 28.95 -4.84
CA ILE A 388 -5.41 28.69 -4.97
C ILE A 388 -6.09 29.99 -5.40
N LYS A 389 -6.68 29.97 -6.59
CA LYS A 389 -7.40 31.14 -7.14
C LYS A 389 -8.88 31.06 -6.80
N LYS A 390 -9.54 32.22 -6.66
CA LYS A 390 -10.99 32.31 -6.38
C LYS A 390 -11.87 31.52 -7.36
N LYS A 391 -11.47 31.44 -8.62
CA LYS A 391 -12.21 30.72 -9.69
C LYS A 391 -11.87 29.21 -9.76
N ASP A 392 -10.86 28.75 -9.01
CA ASP A 392 -10.46 27.36 -9.07
C ASP A 392 -11.46 26.46 -8.32
N ILE A 393 -11.53 25.21 -8.77
CA ILE A 393 -12.03 24.11 -7.95
C ILE A 393 -10.87 23.61 -7.11
N PHE A 394 -11.10 23.45 -5.83
CA PHE A 394 -10.14 22.90 -4.88
C PHE A 394 -10.63 21.54 -4.39
N LEU A 395 -9.79 20.51 -4.56
CA LEU A 395 -10.01 19.17 -4.04
C LEU A 395 -9.08 18.94 -2.87
N CYS A 396 -9.65 18.53 -1.74
CA CYS A 396 -8.92 18.10 -0.55
C CYS A 396 -9.28 16.65 -0.25
N ASP A 397 -8.32 15.76 -0.40
CA ASP A 397 -8.42 14.36 0.00
C ASP A 397 -7.37 14.08 1.08
N SER A 398 -7.82 13.64 2.26
CA SER A 398 -6.99 13.59 3.44
C SER A 398 -7.55 12.68 4.52
N GLY A 399 -6.69 12.19 5.38
CA GLY A 399 -7.08 11.40 6.52
C GLY A 399 -6.02 11.40 7.63
N GLY A 400 -6.37 10.87 8.78
CA GLY A 400 -5.50 10.76 9.94
C GLY A 400 -5.53 9.40 10.60
N GLN A 401 -4.41 9.03 11.20
CA GLN A 401 -4.34 7.97 12.20
C GLN A 401 -4.62 8.60 13.56
N TYR A 402 -5.75 8.25 14.14
CA TYR A 402 -6.14 8.61 15.49
C TYR A 402 -5.91 7.43 16.43
N LYS A 403 -5.84 7.67 17.73
CA LYS A 403 -5.82 6.57 18.69
C LYS A 403 -7.04 5.68 18.41
N TYR A 404 -6.75 4.47 17.95
CA TYR A 404 -7.72 3.41 17.64
C TYR A 404 -8.62 3.65 16.41
N GLY A 405 -8.24 4.54 15.49
CA GLY A 405 -9.00 4.72 14.24
C GLY A 405 -8.18 5.29 13.09
N THR A 406 -8.63 5.03 11.88
CA THR A 406 -8.06 5.56 10.64
C THR A 406 -9.16 6.29 9.88
N THR A 407 -8.90 7.53 9.44
CA THR A 407 -9.88 8.32 8.68
C THR A 407 -9.43 8.53 7.24
N ASP A 408 -10.42 8.73 6.38
CA ASP A 408 -10.27 8.98 4.96
C ASP A 408 -11.47 9.80 4.48
N VAL A 409 -11.22 11.03 4.03
CA VAL A 409 -12.30 11.97 3.67
C VAL A 409 -11.86 12.87 2.51
N THR A 410 -12.65 12.88 1.45
CA THR A 410 -12.48 13.82 0.33
C THR A 410 -13.55 14.90 0.32
N ARG A 411 -13.17 16.14 0.06
CA ARG A 411 -14.08 17.28 -0.20
C ARG A 411 -13.61 18.10 -1.38
N THR A 412 -14.56 18.43 -2.27
CA THR A 412 -14.35 19.35 -3.38
C THR A 412 -15.13 20.63 -3.12
N VAL A 413 -14.47 21.78 -3.20
CA VAL A 413 -15.07 23.08 -2.91
C VAL A 413 -14.76 24.12 -3.99
N CYS A 414 -15.68 25.07 -4.18
CA CYS A 414 -15.52 26.28 -4.96
C CYS A 414 -15.57 27.50 -4.02
N PHE A 415 -14.88 28.57 -4.40
CA PHE A 415 -14.84 29.82 -3.63
C PHE A 415 -15.74 30.91 -4.20
N THR A 416 -16.18 30.73 -5.45
CA THR A 416 -17.16 31.56 -6.15
C THR A 416 -18.24 30.66 -6.74
N LYS A 417 -19.30 31.25 -7.32
CA LYS A 417 -20.35 30.48 -8.01
C LYS A 417 -19.73 29.68 -9.17
N PRO A 418 -19.80 28.35 -9.14
CA PRO A 418 -19.24 27.51 -10.18
C PRO A 418 -20.05 27.59 -11.47
N GLU A 419 -19.40 27.32 -12.60
CA GLU A 419 -20.04 27.20 -13.91
C GLU A 419 -21.07 26.05 -13.91
N LYS A 420 -22.08 26.17 -14.80
CA LYS A 420 -23.15 25.17 -14.93
C LYS A 420 -22.59 23.77 -15.18
N LYS A 421 -21.63 23.62 -16.08
CA LYS A 421 -20.97 22.33 -16.39
C LYS A 421 -20.36 21.66 -15.15
N ILE A 422 -19.75 22.45 -14.26
CA ILE A 422 -19.15 21.95 -13.01
C ILE A 422 -20.23 21.48 -12.04
N LYS A 423 -21.30 22.27 -11.89
CA LYS A 423 -22.46 21.87 -11.05
C LYS A 423 -23.10 20.59 -11.54
N ASP A 424 -23.28 20.44 -12.84
CA ASP A 424 -23.90 19.26 -13.45
C ASP A 424 -23.06 18.00 -13.16
N ILE A 425 -21.72 18.07 -13.33
CA ILE A 425 -20.82 16.96 -13.03
C ILE A 425 -20.82 16.66 -11.52
N PHE A 426 -20.71 17.67 -10.68
CA PHE A 426 -20.76 17.51 -9.22
C PHE A 426 -22.06 16.83 -8.77
N THR A 427 -23.19 17.23 -9.35
CA THR A 427 -24.51 16.64 -9.07
C THR A 427 -24.55 15.16 -9.47
N MET A 428 -23.96 14.79 -10.61
CA MET A 428 -23.91 13.38 -11.03
C MET A 428 -23.05 12.55 -10.07
N VAL A 429 -21.90 13.07 -9.62
CA VAL A 429 -21.05 12.41 -8.61
C VAL A 429 -21.82 12.26 -7.30
N LEU A 430 -22.52 13.31 -6.85
CA LEU A 430 -23.33 13.27 -5.64
C LEU A 430 -24.46 12.25 -5.74
N LYS A 431 -25.16 12.16 -6.89
CA LYS A 431 -26.18 11.11 -7.11
C LYS A 431 -25.58 9.71 -7.00
N GLY A 432 -24.40 9.49 -7.58
CA GLY A 432 -23.67 8.23 -7.45
C GLY A 432 -23.32 7.92 -5.98
N HIS A 433 -22.82 8.91 -5.23
CA HIS A 433 -22.51 8.78 -3.80
C HIS A 433 -23.77 8.44 -2.98
N ILE A 434 -24.87 9.16 -3.19
CA ILE A 434 -26.15 8.87 -2.52
C ILE A 434 -26.61 7.44 -2.85
N GLY A 435 -26.55 7.05 -4.13
CA GLY A 435 -26.89 5.70 -4.55
C GLY A 435 -26.07 4.61 -3.86
N VAL A 436 -24.80 4.84 -3.59
CA VAL A 436 -23.95 3.95 -2.78
C VAL A 436 -24.38 3.95 -1.31
N ALA A 437 -24.58 5.13 -0.73
CA ALA A 437 -24.94 5.27 0.69
C ALA A 437 -26.32 4.67 1.04
N THR A 438 -27.25 4.68 0.08
CA THR A 438 -28.61 4.14 0.23
C THR A 438 -28.77 2.75 -0.41
N PHE A 439 -27.69 2.13 -0.85
CA PHE A 439 -27.76 0.82 -1.49
C PHE A 439 -28.26 -0.25 -0.51
N ASN A 440 -29.31 -0.98 -0.90
CA ASN A 440 -29.83 -2.07 -0.09
C ASN A 440 -28.90 -3.28 -0.13
N LEU A 441 -28.15 -3.47 0.95
CA LEU A 441 -27.19 -4.56 1.09
C LEU A 441 -27.91 -5.88 1.41
N ASN A 442 -27.56 -6.91 0.66
CA ASN A 442 -28.02 -8.27 0.92
C ASN A 442 -26.83 -9.26 0.87
N LYS A 443 -27.08 -10.53 1.22
CA LYS A 443 -26.07 -11.60 1.28
C LYS A 443 -25.27 -11.81 -0.04
N ASN A 444 -25.78 -11.29 -1.16
CA ASN A 444 -25.16 -11.42 -2.48
C ASN A 444 -24.60 -10.09 -3.03
N THR A 445 -24.56 -9.05 -2.20
CA THR A 445 -23.98 -7.76 -2.59
C THR A 445 -22.48 -7.86 -2.66
N THR A 446 -21.92 -7.45 -3.79
CA THR A 446 -20.49 -7.46 -4.08
C THR A 446 -20.02 -6.07 -4.50
N GLY A 447 -18.73 -5.78 -4.34
CA GLY A 447 -18.18 -4.47 -4.65
C GLY A 447 -18.42 -4.01 -6.09
N ASN A 448 -18.42 -4.92 -7.07
CA ASN A 448 -18.71 -4.58 -8.46
C ASN A 448 -20.17 -4.20 -8.72
N LYS A 449 -21.11 -4.68 -7.93
CA LYS A 449 -22.52 -4.27 -8.02
C LYS A 449 -22.69 -2.83 -7.54
N ILE A 450 -22.07 -2.48 -6.42
CA ILE A 450 -22.09 -1.13 -5.84
C ILE A 450 -21.34 -0.14 -6.78
N ASP A 451 -20.21 -0.54 -7.37
CA ASP A 451 -19.46 0.28 -8.34
C ASP A 451 -20.31 0.68 -9.56
N LYS A 452 -21.18 -0.22 -10.04
CA LYS A 452 -22.12 0.09 -11.13
C LYS A 452 -23.08 1.22 -10.73
N VAL A 453 -23.60 1.20 -9.50
CA VAL A 453 -24.51 2.23 -8.99
C VAL A 453 -23.82 3.58 -8.88
N ALA A 454 -22.60 3.61 -8.32
CA ALA A 454 -21.81 4.83 -8.22
C ALA A 454 -21.54 5.49 -9.59
N ARG A 455 -21.28 4.68 -10.61
CA ARG A 455 -20.93 5.17 -11.97
C ARG A 455 -22.14 5.49 -12.84
N ALA A 456 -23.33 4.97 -12.55
CA ALA A 456 -24.51 5.07 -13.40
C ALA A 456 -24.86 6.52 -13.79
N PRO A 457 -24.88 7.52 -12.88
CA PRO A 457 -25.19 8.90 -13.26
C PRO A 457 -24.19 9.55 -14.19
N LEU A 458 -22.89 9.24 -14.05
CA LEU A 458 -21.86 9.74 -14.94
C LEU A 458 -21.93 9.05 -16.32
N LYS A 459 -22.10 7.73 -16.34
CA LYS A 459 -22.19 6.94 -17.57
C LYS A 459 -23.38 7.32 -18.43
N SER A 460 -24.53 7.71 -17.85
CA SER A 460 -25.70 8.19 -18.58
C SER A 460 -25.40 9.46 -19.41
N LYS A 461 -24.29 10.14 -19.14
CA LYS A 461 -23.81 11.32 -19.86
C LYS A 461 -22.47 11.08 -20.57
N GLY A 462 -22.14 9.82 -20.87
CA GLY A 462 -20.90 9.44 -21.56
C GLY A 462 -19.62 9.75 -20.77
N LYS A 463 -19.71 9.88 -19.44
CA LYS A 463 -18.57 10.20 -18.56
C LYS A 463 -18.24 9.01 -17.64
N ASP A 464 -16.97 8.91 -17.26
CA ASP A 464 -16.49 7.92 -16.27
C ASP A 464 -15.19 8.41 -15.63
N TYR A 465 -14.71 7.69 -14.61
CA TYR A 465 -13.41 7.90 -13.97
C TYR A 465 -12.57 6.62 -14.02
N ALA A 466 -11.23 6.77 -14.10
CA ALA A 466 -10.30 5.68 -14.39
C ALA A 466 -9.76 4.94 -13.15
N HIS A 467 -10.34 5.16 -11.96
CA HIS A 467 -9.93 4.54 -10.70
C HIS A 467 -11.07 3.72 -10.06
N GLY A 468 -10.80 2.99 -8.96
CA GLY A 468 -11.84 2.35 -8.16
C GLY A 468 -12.75 3.40 -7.51
N THR A 469 -14.01 3.02 -7.22
CA THR A 469 -14.96 3.91 -6.53
C THR A 469 -14.66 4.04 -5.05
N GLY A 470 -14.22 2.94 -4.41
CA GLY A 470 -13.91 2.94 -2.99
C GLY A 470 -13.16 1.68 -2.56
N HIS A 471 -12.72 1.66 -1.33
CA HIS A 471 -11.92 0.59 -0.75
C HIS A 471 -12.28 0.37 0.72
N GLY A 472 -11.90 -0.77 1.28
CA GLY A 472 -12.00 -1.00 2.72
C GLY A 472 -11.04 -0.12 3.50
N VAL A 473 -11.38 0.19 4.75
CA VAL A 473 -10.55 0.98 5.67
C VAL A 473 -10.22 0.15 6.92
N GLY A 474 -8.95 0.14 7.30
CA GLY A 474 -8.47 -0.60 8.47
C GLY A 474 -8.75 0.14 9.78
N HIS A 475 -8.94 -0.60 10.87
CA HIS A 475 -9.07 -0.05 12.21
C HIS A 475 -7.68 0.22 12.81
N PHE A 476 -7.27 1.48 12.79
CA PHE A 476 -5.91 1.91 13.22
C PHE A 476 -4.83 1.04 12.55
N LEU A 477 -4.95 0.92 11.21
CA LEU A 477 -4.09 0.15 10.30
C LEU A 477 -3.98 0.87 8.95
N ASN A 478 -3.87 0.14 7.83
CA ASN A 478 -3.83 0.73 6.50
C ASN A 478 -5.13 1.45 6.16
N VAL A 479 -5.05 2.61 5.55
CA VAL A 479 -6.20 3.31 4.98
C VAL A 479 -6.84 2.47 3.86
N HIS A 480 -6.03 1.83 3.02
CA HIS A 480 -6.49 0.88 2.02
C HIS A 480 -6.44 -0.53 2.59
N GLU A 481 -7.59 -1.11 2.88
CA GLU A 481 -7.72 -2.46 3.44
C GLU A 481 -8.58 -3.36 2.55
N GLY A 482 -8.03 -4.52 2.19
CA GLY A 482 -8.81 -5.58 1.55
C GLY A 482 -9.45 -6.56 2.57
N PRO A 483 -10.23 -7.54 2.05
CA PRO A 483 -10.36 -7.95 0.66
C PRO A 483 -11.49 -7.24 -0.12
N HIS A 484 -12.38 -6.51 0.57
CA HIS A 484 -13.50 -5.80 -0.04
C HIS A 484 -13.08 -4.45 -0.60
N SER A 485 -13.69 -4.06 -1.69
CA SER A 485 -13.58 -2.72 -2.29
C SER A 485 -14.76 -2.47 -3.21
N ILE A 486 -15.10 -1.22 -3.46
CA ILE A 486 -16.09 -0.83 -4.46
C ILE A 486 -15.35 -0.58 -5.76
N SER A 487 -15.32 -1.61 -6.64
CA SER A 487 -14.60 -1.53 -7.91
C SER A 487 -15.14 -2.55 -8.92
N LYS A 488 -14.94 -2.27 -10.21
CA LYS A 488 -15.43 -3.07 -11.35
C LYS A 488 -15.13 -4.57 -11.23
N PHE A 489 -14.00 -4.94 -10.64
CA PHE A 489 -13.53 -6.33 -10.62
C PHE A 489 -13.69 -7.01 -9.26
N ASN A 490 -14.08 -6.29 -8.21
CA ASN A 490 -14.19 -6.87 -6.87
C ASN A 490 -15.49 -7.67 -6.71
N LYS A 491 -15.33 -8.98 -6.53
CA LYS A 491 -16.45 -9.94 -6.32
C LYS A 491 -16.58 -10.39 -4.86
N VAL A 492 -15.85 -9.77 -3.95
CA VAL A 492 -15.99 -10.06 -2.51
C VAL A 492 -17.36 -9.60 -2.05
N LYS A 493 -18.05 -10.48 -1.33
CA LYS A 493 -19.36 -10.19 -0.74
C LYS A 493 -19.19 -9.29 0.47
N PHE A 494 -20.00 -8.26 0.55
CA PHE A 494 -20.06 -7.39 1.72
C PHE A 494 -20.72 -8.10 2.90
N SER A 495 -20.25 -7.79 4.08
CA SER A 495 -20.79 -8.30 5.34
C SER A 495 -20.86 -7.16 6.34
N GLU A 496 -21.77 -7.30 7.31
CA GLU A 496 -21.87 -6.39 8.44
C GLU A 496 -20.50 -6.20 9.14
N GLY A 497 -20.21 -4.98 9.54
CA GLY A 497 -18.90 -4.57 10.12
C GLY A 497 -17.80 -4.25 9.11
N MET A 498 -18.02 -4.42 7.80
CA MET A 498 -17.08 -3.93 6.78
C MET A 498 -17.24 -2.42 6.60
N ILE A 499 -16.11 -1.69 6.67
CA ILE A 499 -16.07 -0.23 6.50
C ILE A 499 -15.44 0.08 5.14
N VAL A 500 -16.01 1.03 4.42
CA VAL A 500 -15.51 1.51 3.12
C VAL A 500 -15.42 3.04 3.09
N SER A 501 -14.47 3.54 2.31
CA SER A 501 -14.34 4.94 1.90
C SER A 501 -14.40 5.04 0.38
#